data_65c302345cabeaed0daa03ae438631a8
#
_entry.id   65c302345cabeaed0daa03ae438631a8
#
_cell.length_a   1.000
_cell.length_b   1.000
_cell.length_c   1.000
_cell.angle_alpha   90.00
_cell.angle_beta   90.00
_cell.angle_gamma   90.00
#
_symmetry.space_group_name_H-M   'P 1'
#
loop_
_entity.id
_entity.type
_entity.pdbx_description
1 polymer ?
#
loop_
_entity_poly.entity_id
_entity_poly.type
_entity_poly.pdbx_seq_one_letter_code
_entity_poly.pdbx_strand_id
1 'polypeptide(L)'
;VSRVGTGVEISGGISFPYRDGDVIDMVRSLSKRIGSQRPNTHPQVKYLLPRFIDHLLNLNFRPLPPGTDLSLETWLEHTTYTASEKQKFRELDNKIGGLFKRKYLASKCFMKEEFYALLDKEARGIFSRSDEVKILIGPIIKQIENIQYQNKNFIKHIPVSDRPRHIFEHLDKNGEVGESDYTAFESHFDKELMNVLDFKFYNYMTQYLVDQNKHIVNQFDDINALYFRDLFVELPASRLSGEMTTSSFNGFANFAMLQFVGCYAQKYFITTGKQLTSFDDINFELTSDEIFDYRINCVIEGDDGLARYWFGLPCENLYTEAGLKMKLTKHESINTASFCGIVFGEDTLEALTDVTKHLIKTGWLASRYVGASKSKRMMLVRAKAFSLAHQFPNCPVLRHYADYILRHTSKYHKGMDDYIKNKIGFLNRFEKEMYMTYANKNLPPAPKISDESRHIIETQFNLPVETQLELERYFETTNVLQEIPLNIVIDIIPKDCLEYTENYVVSVDESMKDPYFIDLNLQSHNIEDIVPGQFLGVLTEMYNKTST
;
A
#
# COMPACT_ATOMS: atom_id res chain seq x y z
N VAL A 1 33.69 1.04 -7.53
CA VAL A 1 33.47 1.15 -6.09
C VAL A 1 32.01 1.48 -5.92
N SER A 2 31.20 0.50 -5.56
CA SER A 2 29.79 0.69 -5.26
C SER A 2 29.67 1.72 -4.12
N ARG A 3 29.10 2.88 -4.41
CA ARG A 3 28.76 3.87 -3.39
C ARG A 3 27.40 3.50 -2.85
N VAL A 4 27.37 2.75 -1.79
CA VAL A 4 26.16 2.61 -1.00
C VAL A 4 25.98 3.93 -0.25
N GLY A 5 25.04 4.77 -0.71
CA GLY A 5 24.66 5.96 0.04
C GLY A 5 23.97 5.53 1.32
N THR A 6 24.73 5.41 2.40
CA THR A 6 24.21 5.04 3.71
C THR A 6 23.85 6.28 4.48
N GLY A 7 22.60 6.44 4.79
CA GLY A 7 22.13 7.61 5.53
C GLY A 7 21.76 8.79 4.65
N VAL A 8 22.19 9.98 5.05
CA VAL A 8 21.89 11.22 4.33
C VAL A 8 22.94 11.47 3.26
N GLU A 9 22.60 11.17 2.03
CA GLU A 9 23.46 11.50 0.91
C GLU A 9 23.36 13.00 0.64
N ILE A 10 24.50 13.68 0.59
CA ILE A 10 24.57 15.15 0.59
C ILE A 10 25.10 15.68 -0.74
N SER A 11 25.88 14.89 -1.49
CA SER A 11 26.64 15.38 -2.63
C SER A 11 26.10 15.00 -4.01
N GLY A 12 25.12 14.15 -4.14
CA GLY A 12 24.63 13.78 -5.48
C GLY A 12 23.27 13.15 -5.49
N GLY A 13 22.96 12.27 -4.58
CA GLY A 13 21.68 11.60 -4.44
C GLY A 13 21.59 10.30 -5.22
N ILE A 14 21.02 9.31 -4.58
CA ILE A 14 20.52 8.11 -5.25
C ILE A 14 19.04 8.35 -5.52
N SER A 15 18.63 8.22 -6.78
CA SER A 15 17.22 8.36 -7.15
C SER A 15 16.58 7.00 -7.39
N PHE A 16 15.25 6.95 -7.25
CA PHE A 16 14.49 5.84 -7.78
C PHE A 16 14.51 5.85 -9.31
N PRO A 17 14.53 4.68 -9.98
CA PRO A 17 14.54 4.62 -11.43
C PRO A 17 13.24 5.22 -12.01
N TYR A 18 13.37 5.99 -13.07
CA TYR A 18 12.25 6.46 -13.85
C TYR A 18 11.93 5.43 -14.94
N ARG A 19 10.76 4.80 -14.85
CA ARG A 19 10.34 3.72 -15.75
C ARG A 19 9.13 4.07 -16.63
N ASP A 20 8.65 5.30 -16.57
CA ASP A 20 7.43 5.73 -17.26
C ASP A 20 7.59 5.90 -18.79
N GLY A 21 8.78 5.67 -19.32
CA GLY A 21 9.07 5.68 -20.77
C GLY A 21 9.42 4.28 -21.32
N ASP A 22 9.41 3.24 -20.49
CA ASP A 22 9.73 1.88 -20.88
C ASP A 22 8.45 1.08 -21.19
N VAL A 23 8.17 0.91 -22.49
CA VAL A 23 6.98 0.18 -22.96
C VAL A 23 7.03 -1.29 -22.57
N ILE A 24 8.21 -1.91 -22.55
CA ILE A 24 8.37 -3.32 -22.16
C ILE A 24 8.03 -3.49 -20.69
N ASP A 25 8.51 -2.60 -19.83
CA ASP A 25 8.19 -2.63 -18.41
C ASP A 25 6.70 -2.36 -18.13
N MET A 26 6.08 -1.47 -18.91
CA MET A 26 4.62 -1.25 -18.87
C MET A 26 3.85 -2.53 -19.22
N VAL A 27 4.23 -3.23 -20.28
CA VAL A 27 3.61 -4.49 -20.69
C VAL A 27 3.80 -5.58 -19.65
N ARG A 28 4.99 -5.73 -19.10
CA ARG A 28 5.27 -6.66 -17.99
C ARG A 28 4.40 -6.38 -16.77
N SER A 29 4.31 -5.12 -16.38
CA SER A 29 3.48 -4.68 -15.27
C SER A 29 2.00 -5.01 -15.49
N LEU A 30 1.48 -4.72 -16.68
CA LEU A 30 0.11 -5.05 -17.06
C LEU A 30 -0.14 -6.55 -17.02
N SER A 31 0.74 -7.34 -17.63
CA SER A 31 0.63 -8.81 -17.68
C SER A 31 0.56 -9.41 -16.26
N LYS A 32 1.44 -8.97 -15.35
CA LYS A 32 1.49 -9.51 -14.00
C LYS A 32 0.33 -9.03 -13.12
N ARG A 33 -0.06 -7.75 -13.24
CA ARG A 33 -1.00 -7.13 -12.30
C ARG A 33 -2.45 -7.19 -12.73
N ILE A 34 -2.72 -7.40 -14.02
CA ILE A 34 -4.07 -7.45 -14.55
C ILE A 34 -4.26 -8.69 -15.42
N GLY A 35 -3.27 -9.05 -16.22
CA GLY A 35 -3.35 -10.18 -17.15
C GLY A 35 -3.07 -11.55 -16.51
N SER A 36 -2.64 -11.61 -15.25
CA SER A 36 -2.42 -12.90 -14.61
C SER A 36 -3.76 -13.57 -14.32
N GLN A 37 -3.88 -14.83 -14.75
CA GLN A 37 -5.09 -15.60 -14.49
C GLN A 37 -5.18 -15.94 -13.00
N ARG A 38 -6.31 -15.58 -12.38
CA ARG A 38 -6.64 -16.07 -11.06
C ARG A 38 -6.97 -17.57 -11.07
N PRO A 39 -6.87 -18.26 -9.94
CA PRO A 39 -7.39 -19.61 -9.80
C PRO A 39 -8.90 -19.67 -10.13
N ASN A 40 -9.34 -20.78 -10.68
CA ASN A 40 -10.76 -20.99 -10.89
C ASN A 40 -11.49 -21.12 -9.56
N THR A 41 -12.59 -20.39 -9.41
CA THR A 41 -13.43 -20.50 -8.21
C THR A 41 -14.14 -21.85 -8.18
N HIS A 42 -14.00 -22.59 -7.08
CA HIS A 42 -14.66 -23.85 -6.84
C HIS A 42 -16.19 -23.71 -6.90
N PRO A 43 -16.95 -24.70 -7.48
CA PRO A 43 -18.41 -24.60 -7.61
C PRO A 43 -19.13 -24.36 -6.27
N GLN A 44 -18.68 -25.02 -5.20
CA GLN A 44 -19.26 -24.82 -3.86
C GLN A 44 -19.01 -23.39 -3.35
N VAL A 45 -17.86 -22.80 -3.62
CA VAL A 45 -17.56 -21.40 -3.26
C VAL A 45 -18.45 -20.45 -4.07
N LYS A 46 -18.66 -20.67 -5.36
CA LYS A 46 -19.59 -19.87 -6.19
C LYS A 46 -21.01 -19.86 -5.62
N TYR A 47 -21.42 -20.95 -4.99
CA TYR A 47 -22.72 -21.06 -4.33
C TYR A 47 -22.74 -20.38 -2.94
N LEU A 48 -21.72 -20.64 -2.10
CA LEU A 48 -21.68 -20.21 -0.70
C LEU A 48 -21.28 -18.74 -0.52
N LEU A 49 -20.26 -18.28 -1.26
CA LEU A 49 -19.67 -16.95 -1.05
C LEU A 49 -20.68 -15.80 -1.22
N PRO A 50 -21.53 -15.75 -2.26
CA PRO A 50 -22.50 -14.66 -2.40
C PRO A 50 -23.47 -14.55 -1.20
N ARG A 51 -23.90 -15.69 -0.65
CA ARG A 51 -24.79 -15.75 0.52
C ARG A 51 -24.06 -15.31 1.78
N PHE A 52 -22.84 -15.79 1.95
CA PHE A 52 -21.97 -15.40 3.05
C PHE A 52 -21.75 -13.89 3.08
N ILE A 53 -21.50 -13.27 1.92
CA ILE A 53 -21.31 -11.82 1.82
C ILE A 53 -22.56 -11.06 2.23
N ASP A 54 -23.76 -11.50 1.83
CA ASP A 54 -25.02 -10.86 2.24
C ASP A 54 -25.17 -10.88 3.78
N HIS A 55 -24.87 -12.01 4.42
CA HIS A 55 -24.88 -12.11 5.90
C HIS A 55 -23.79 -11.24 6.54
N LEU A 56 -22.55 -11.30 6.01
CA LEU A 56 -21.42 -10.54 6.53
C LEU A 56 -21.68 -9.03 6.50
N LEU A 57 -22.27 -8.52 5.42
CA LEU A 57 -22.63 -7.11 5.27
C LEU A 57 -23.65 -6.68 6.32
N ASN A 58 -24.74 -7.43 6.48
CA ASN A 58 -25.79 -7.13 7.44
C ASN A 58 -25.29 -7.11 8.89
N LEU A 59 -24.32 -7.97 9.22
CA LEU A 59 -23.77 -8.10 10.57
C LEU A 59 -22.72 -7.04 10.91
N ASN A 60 -21.93 -6.61 9.94
CA ASN A 60 -20.74 -5.81 10.18
C ASN A 60 -20.84 -4.36 9.71
N PHE A 61 -21.78 -4.03 8.85
CA PHE A 61 -21.89 -2.70 8.26
C PHE A 61 -23.28 -2.12 8.35
N ARG A 62 -23.37 -0.80 8.28
CA ARG A 62 -24.62 -0.06 8.17
C ARG A 62 -24.60 0.78 6.91
N PRO A 63 -25.62 0.69 6.05
CA PRO A 63 -25.72 1.52 4.85
C PRO A 63 -25.71 3.00 5.16
N LEU A 64 -25.24 3.79 4.21
CA LEU A 64 -25.30 5.25 4.28
C LEU A 64 -26.75 5.72 4.38
N PRO A 65 -27.08 6.62 5.32
CA PRO A 65 -28.42 7.20 5.44
C PRO A 65 -28.82 7.99 4.19
N PRO A 66 -30.13 8.13 3.89
CA PRO A 66 -30.60 8.89 2.71
C PRO A 66 -30.14 10.35 2.69
N GLY A 67 -29.97 10.98 3.85
CA GLY A 67 -29.53 12.38 4.00
C GLY A 67 -28.02 12.57 4.12
N THR A 68 -27.22 11.57 3.76
CA THR A 68 -25.75 11.70 3.78
C THR A 68 -25.28 12.87 2.93
N ASP A 69 -24.43 13.73 3.49
CA ASP A 69 -23.82 14.84 2.73
C ASP A 69 -22.80 14.30 1.72
N LEU A 70 -23.13 14.45 0.46
CA LEU A 70 -22.32 14.06 -0.69
C LEU A 70 -21.83 15.28 -1.49
N SER A 71 -21.80 16.47 -0.87
CA SER A 71 -21.34 17.67 -1.53
C SER A 71 -19.85 17.60 -1.85
N LEU A 72 -19.48 18.17 -3.01
CA LEU A 72 -18.08 18.29 -3.42
C LEU A 72 -17.26 19.06 -2.38
N GLU A 73 -17.81 20.11 -1.78
CA GLU A 73 -17.09 20.95 -0.81
C GLU A 73 -16.74 20.18 0.45
N THR A 74 -17.71 19.48 1.06
CA THR A 74 -17.43 18.62 2.23
C THR A 74 -16.39 17.56 1.93
N TRP A 75 -16.45 16.93 0.75
CA TRP A 75 -15.42 15.98 0.36
C TRP A 75 -14.04 16.62 0.23
N LEU A 76 -13.95 17.79 -0.45
CA LEU A 76 -12.68 18.49 -0.64
C LEU A 76 -12.06 18.94 0.68
N GLU A 77 -12.86 19.36 1.66
CA GLU A 77 -12.38 19.73 3.01
C GLU A 77 -11.65 18.56 3.69
N HIS A 78 -12.16 17.34 3.51
CA HIS A 78 -11.58 16.11 4.10
C HIS A 78 -10.51 15.45 3.22
N THR A 79 -10.02 16.12 2.17
CA THR A 79 -8.94 15.64 1.31
C THR A 79 -7.65 16.40 1.52
N THR A 80 -6.53 15.75 1.22
CA THR A 80 -5.19 16.35 1.24
C THR A 80 -4.82 17.07 -0.06
N TYR A 81 -5.78 17.25 -0.98
CA TYR A 81 -5.55 18.03 -2.19
C TYR A 81 -5.18 19.48 -1.87
N THR A 82 -4.34 20.02 -2.71
CA THR A 82 -3.85 21.38 -2.58
C THR A 82 -4.95 22.40 -2.94
N ALA A 83 -4.79 23.63 -2.52
CA ALA A 83 -5.75 24.70 -2.86
C ALA A 83 -5.96 24.81 -4.40
N SER A 84 -4.87 24.68 -5.18
CA SER A 84 -4.95 24.71 -6.65
C SER A 84 -5.68 23.50 -7.23
N GLU A 85 -5.46 22.29 -6.69
CA GLU A 85 -6.18 21.08 -7.11
C GLU A 85 -7.66 21.17 -6.73
N LYS A 86 -7.96 21.62 -5.52
CA LYS A 86 -9.35 21.84 -5.08
C LYS A 86 -10.07 22.84 -5.98
N GLN A 87 -9.39 23.92 -6.37
CA GLN A 87 -9.95 24.90 -7.30
C GLN A 87 -10.23 24.29 -8.68
N LYS A 88 -9.29 23.50 -9.22
CA LYS A 88 -9.50 22.77 -10.49
C LYS A 88 -10.69 21.82 -10.42
N PHE A 89 -10.89 21.13 -9.30
CA PHE A 89 -12.04 20.24 -9.13
C PHE A 89 -13.36 21.01 -9.09
N ARG A 90 -13.42 22.19 -8.47
CA ARG A 90 -14.61 23.06 -8.51
C ARG A 90 -14.93 23.53 -9.91
N GLU A 91 -13.91 23.98 -10.64
CA GLU A 91 -14.06 24.41 -12.03
C GLU A 91 -14.52 23.26 -12.94
N LEU A 92 -13.98 22.05 -12.70
CA LEU A 92 -14.36 20.86 -13.43
C LEU A 92 -15.81 20.45 -13.13
N ASP A 93 -16.22 20.47 -11.87
CA ASP A 93 -17.59 20.16 -11.46
C ASP A 93 -18.60 21.13 -12.09
N ASN A 94 -18.31 22.43 -12.05
CA ASN A 94 -19.12 23.45 -12.74
C ASN A 94 -19.23 23.16 -14.24
N LYS A 95 -18.13 22.71 -14.87
CA LYS A 95 -18.09 22.40 -16.31
C LYS A 95 -18.92 21.18 -16.69
N ILE A 96 -18.90 20.13 -15.87
CA ILE A 96 -19.64 18.89 -16.16
C ILE A 96 -21.07 18.92 -15.63
N GLY A 97 -21.40 19.84 -14.69
CA GLY A 97 -22.72 19.98 -14.07
C GLY A 97 -23.21 18.71 -13.36
N GLY A 98 -22.31 17.98 -12.73
CA GLY A 98 -22.61 16.72 -12.07
C GLY A 98 -22.95 15.55 -13.02
N LEU A 99 -22.83 15.74 -14.34
CA LEU A 99 -23.24 14.75 -15.34
C LEU A 99 -22.11 13.75 -15.65
N PHE A 100 -22.38 12.49 -15.45
CA PHE A 100 -21.48 11.41 -15.85
C PHE A 100 -21.51 11.16 -17.37
N LYS A 101 -20.34 10.86 -17.93
CA LYS A 101 -20.18 10.35 -19.30
C LYS A 101 -19.23 9.16 -19.29
N ARG A 102 -19.58 8.08 -20.00
CA ARG A 102 -18.78 6.83 -20.03
C ARG A 102 -17.30 7.05 -20.36
N LYS A 103 -16.95 8.00 -21.23
CA LYS A 103 -15.56 8.34 -21.53
C LYS A 103 -14.72 8.78 -20.31
N TYR A 104 -15.37 9.18 -19.20
CA TYR A 104 -14.68 9.54 -17.97
C TYR A 104 -14.11 8.33 -17.22
N LEU A 105 -14.55 7.10 -17.56
CA LEU A 105 -14.00 5.87 -17.00
C LEU A 105 -12.56 5.57 -17.46
N ALA A 106 -12.07 6.25 -18.49
CA ALA A 106 -10.69 6.10 -18.94
C ALA A 106 -9.70 6.43 -17.81
N SER A 107 -8.62 5.64 -17.74
CA SER A 107 -7.58 5.80 -16.74
C SER A 107 -6.29 6.35 -17.33
N LYS A 108 -5.73 7.36 -16.68
CA LYS A 108 -4.37 7.81 -16.92
C LYS A 108 -3.43 6.92 -16.10
N CYS A 109 -2.47 6.31 -16.78
CA CYS A 109 -1.60 5.32 -16.19
C CYS A 109 -0.15 5.80 -16.17
N PHE A 110 0.58 5.39 -15.15
CA PHE A 110 2.01 5.66 -15.00
C PHE A 110 2.68 4.58 -14.15
N MET A 111 4.00 4.44 -14.31
CA MET A 111 4.78 3.51 -13.52
C MET A 111 5.14 4.14 -12.17
N LYS A 112 4.93 3.39 -11.09
CA LYS A 112 5.19 3.88 -9.74
C LYS A 112 6.69 4.05 -9.50
N GLU A 113 7.09 5.22 -9.08
CA GLU A 113 8.45 5.56 -8.73
C GLU A 113 8.76 5.07 -7.31
N GLU A 114 9.37 3.89 -7.20
CA GLU A 114 9.73 3.26 -5.93
C GLU A 114 11.01 2.41 -6.04
N PHE A 115 11.43 1.83 -4.92
CA PHE A 115 12.57 0.92 -4.87
C PHE A 115 12.25 -0.43 -5.54
N TYR A 116 13.08 -0.81 -6.52
CA TYR A 116 13.06 -2.12 -7.18
C TYR A 116 14.44 -2.74 -7.07
N ALA A 117 14.61 -3.74 -6.20
CA ALA A 117 15.91 -4.36 -5.94
C ALA A 117 16.55 -4.98 -7.19
N LEU A 118 15.73 -5.64 -8.02
CA LEU A 118 16.18 -6.33 -9.22
C LEU A 118 15.90 -5.50 -10.47
N LEU A 119 16.84 -5.50 -11.41
CA LEU A 119 16.73 -4.79 -12.69
C LEU A 119 15.55 -5.26 -13.54
N ASP A 120 15.32 -6.56 -13.56
CA ASP A 120 14.31 -7.22 -14.37
C ASP A 120 12.93 -7.29 -13.68
N LYS A 121 12.82 -6.80 -12.43
CA LYS A 121 11.53 -6.73 -11.74
C LYS A 121 10.66 -5.65 -12.37
N GLU A 122 9.50 -6.06 -12.82
CA GLU A 122 8.51 -5.15 -13.39
C GLU A 122 8.12 -4.04 -12.41
N ALA A 123 8.00 -2.82 -12.91
CA ALA A 123 7.50 -1.70 -12.12
C ALA A 123 6.00 -1.84 -11.85
N ARG A 124 5.53 -1.25 -10.76
CA ARG A 124 4.11 -1.27 -10.40
C ARG A 124 3.36 -0.19 -11.17
N GLY A 125 2.42 -0.59 -12.02
CA GLY A 125 1.52 0.33 -12.69
C GLY A 125 0.51 0.96 -11.72
N ILE A 126 0.27 2.25 -11.87
CA ILE A 126 -0.80 2.99 -11.18
C ILE A 126 -1.80 3.47 -12.23
N PHE A 127 -3.07 3.18 -11.98
CA PHE A 127 -4.17 3.42 -12.91
C PHE A 127 -5.14 4.40 -12.26
N SER A 128 -5.04 5.67 -12.63
CA SER A 128 -5.86 6.73 -12.06
C SER A 128 -7.00 7.08 -13.00
N ARG A 129 -8.22 6.82 -12.59
CA ARG A 129 -9.41 7.28 -13.35
C ARG A 129 -9.41 8.79 -13.50
N SER A 130 -10.14 9.28 -14.48
CA SER A 130 -10.21 10.72 -14.76
C SER A 130 -10.66 11.54 -13.54
N ASP A 131 -10.33 12.81 -13.53
CA ASP A 131 -10.72 13.70 -12.44
C ASP A 131 -12.23 13.92 -12.40
N GLU A 132 -12.93 13.78 -13.53
CA GLU A 132 -14.40 13.79 -13.60
C GLU A 132 -15.01 12.65 -12.77
N VAL A 133 -14.49 11.43 -12.90
CA VAL A 133 -14.96 10.30 -12.06
C VAL A 133 -14.66 10.55 -10.60
N LYS A 134 -13.47 11.07 -10.28
CA LYS A 134 -13.08 11.33 -8.88
C LYS A 134 -14.03 12.30 -8.18
N ILE A 135 -14.44 13.39 -8.84
CA ILE A 135 -15.35 14.36 -8.23
C ILE A 135 -16.79 13.83 -8.11
N LEU A 136 -17.21 12.94 -9.01
CA LEU A 136 -18.56 12.37 -8.99
C LEU A 136 -18.73 11.25 -7.93
N ILE A 137 -17.72 10.41 -7.73
CA ILE A 137 -17.81 9.30 -6.77
C ILE A 137 -17.06 9.55 -5.46
N GLY A 138 -16.12 10.49 -5.45
CA GLY A 138 -15.26 10.76 -4.28
C GLY A 138 -16.04 11.05 -3.00
N PRO A 139 -17.08 11.88 -3.03
CA PRO A 139 -17.94 12.11 -1.88
C PRO A 139 -18.57 10.82 -1.34
N ILE A 140 -19.07 9.95 -2.23
CA ILE A 140 -19.72 8.68 -1.85
C ILE A 140 -18.68 7.73 -1.22
N ILE A 141 -17.54 7.53 -1.89
CA ILE A 141 -16.48 6.63 -1.40
C ILE A 141 -15.95 7.10 -0.05
N LYS A 142 -15.79 8.40 0.15
CA LYS A 142 -15.34 8.95 1.43
C LYS A 142 -16.29 8.64 2.58
N GLN A 143 -17.59 8.72 2.34
CA GLN A 143 -18.59 8.37 3.36
C GLN A 143 -18.62 6.85 3.63
N ILE A 144 -18.44 6.02 2.60
CA ILE A 144 -18.28 4.57 2.78
C ILE A 144 -17.06 4.28 3.65
N GLU A 145 -15.89 4.87 3.34
CA GLU A 145 -14.67 4.73 4.14
C GLU A 145 -14.87 5.14 5.60
N ASN A 146 -15.59 6.23 5.85
CA ASN A 146 -15.86 6.71 7.21
C ASN A 146 -16.64 5.68 8.04
N ILE A 147 -17.56 4.93 7.44
CA ILE A 147 -18.28 3.85 8.13
C ILE A 147 -17.43 2.58 8.20
N GLN A 148 -16.82 2.17 7.10
CA GLN A 148 -16.02 0.97 7.02
C GLN A 148 -14.92 0.94 8.08
N TYR A 149 -14.21 2.04 8.24
CA TYR A 149 -13.08 2.13 9.17
C TYR A 149 -13.48 2.38 10.64
N GLN A 150 -14.78 2.46 10.96
CA GLN A 150 -15.27 2.35 12.35
C GLN A 150 -15.29 0.89 12.83
N ASN A 151 -15.32 -0.06 11.92
CA ASN A 151 -15.20 -1.47 12.26
C ASN A 151 -13.77 -1.78 12.69
N LYS A 152 -13.61 -2.36 13.88
CA LYS A 152 -12.32 -2.62 14.54
C LYS A 152 -11.37 -3.52 13.76
N ASN A 153 -11.88 -4.26 12.78
CA ASN A 153 -11.03 -5.05 11.90
C ASN A 153 -10.20 -4.19 10.93
N PHE A 154 -10.57 -2.93 10.68
CA PHE A 154 -9.84 -2.05 9.76
C PHE A 154 -9.03 -1.02 10.54
N ILE A 155 -7.72 -0.96 10.29
CA ILE A 155 -6.83 -0.11 11.10
C ILE A 155 -6.36 1.17 10.41
N LYS A 156 -6.88 1.47 9.23
CA LYS A 156 -6.39 2.60 8.42
C LYS A 156 -6.48 3.96 9.11
N HIS A 157 -7.45 4.18 10.00
CA HIS A 157 -7.57 5.42 10.77
C HIS A 157 -6.73 5.46 12.04
N ILE A 158 -6.14 4.33 12.42
CA ILE A 158 -5.38 4.24 13.66
C ILE A 158 -3.97 4.74 13.39
N PRO A 159 -3.49 5.74 14.16
CA PRO A 159 -2.10 6.20 14.06
C PRO A 159 -1.12 5.03 14.22
N VAL A 160 0.01 5.09 13.51
CA VAL A 160 1.00 3.99 13.51
C VAL A 160 1.45 3.64 14.94
N SER A 161 1.67 4.65 15.79
CA SER A 161 2.06 4.46 17.20
C SER A 161 1.02 3.73 18.05
N ASP A 162 -0.26 3.79 17.67
CA ASP A 162 -1.36 3.20 18.44
C ASP A 162 -1.79 1.82 17.89
N ARG A 163 -1.31 1.44 16.72
CA ARG A 163 -1.64 0.16 16.06
C ARG A 163 -1.26 -1.07 16.90
N PRO A 164 -0.09 -1.13 17.54
CA PRO A 164 0.25 -2.29 18.38
C PRO A 164 -0.80 -2.53 19.47
N ARG A 165 -1.17 -1.50 20.22
CA ARG A 165 -2.21 -1.59 21.25
C ARG A 165 -3.51 -2.12 20.69
N HIS A 166 -3.99 -1.56 19.57
CA HIS A 166 -5.22 -1.99 18.93
C HIS A 166 -5.16 -3.47 18.49
N ILE A 167 -4.05 -3.91 17.91
CA ILE A 167 -3.84 -5.29 17.45
C ILE A 167 -3.90 -6.26 18.63
N PHE A 168 -3.16 -5.99 19.72
CA PHE A 168 -3.14 -6.85 20.90
C PHE A 168 -4.47 -6.87 21.68
N GLU A 169 -5.22 -5.76 21.66
CA GLU A 169 -6.54 -5.70 22.29
C GLU A 169 -7.64 -6.37 21.44
N HIS A 170 -7.49 -6.37 20.11
CA HIS A 170 -8.51 -6.85 19.19
C HIS A 170 -8.33 -8.32 18.79
N LEU A 171 -7.09 -8.78 18.61
CA LEU A 171 -6.83 -10.19 18.28
C LEU A 171 -6.94 -11.06 19.52
N ASP A 172 -7.47 -12.27 19.34
CA ASP A 172 -7.54 -13.28 20.40
C ASP A 172 -6.15 -13.60 20.96
N LYS A 173 -6.08 -13.95 22.24
CA LYS A 173 -4.81 -14.29 22.88
C LYS A 173 -4.34 -15.71 22.58
N ASN A 174 -5.25 -16.59 22.17
CA ASN A 174 -4.98 -17.99 21.96
C ASN A 174 -4.98 -18.35 20.47
N GLY A 175 -4.10 -19.26 20.09
CA GLY A 175 -4.03 -19.80 18.74
C GLY A 175 -2.84 -19.30 17.93
N GLU A 176 -2.73 -19.82 16.72
CA GLU A 176 -1.69 -19.50 15.78
C GLU A 176 -1.97 -18.15 15.10
N VAL A 177 -0.94 -17.36 14.88
CA VAL A 177 -1.03 -16.09 14.15
C VAL A 177 -0.76 -16.36 12.67
N GLY A 178 -1.68 -15.93 11.81
CA GLY A 178 -1.56 -15.99 10.35
C GLY A 178 -1.38 -14.59 9.76
N GLU A 179 -0.29 -14.39 9.03
CA GLU A 179 -0.03 -13.20 8.22
C GLU A 179 -0.36 -13.53 6.77
N SER A 180 -1.30 -12.78 6.17
CA SER A 180 -1.70 -12.97 4.77
C SER A 180 -0.85 -12.14 3.83
N ASP A 181 -0.30 -12.78 2.79
CA ASP A 181 0.44 -12.14 1.70
C ASP A 181 -0.14 -12.59 0.35
N TYR A 182 -0.66 -11.64 -0.42
CA TYR A 182 -1.26 -11.90 -1.72
C TYR A 182 -0.29 -11.58 -2.87
N THR A 183 -0.21 -12.48 -3.81
CA THR A 183 0.54 -12.25 -5.05
C THR A 183 -0.29 -11.38 -5.99
N ALA A 184 0.05 -10.10 -6.14
CA ALA A 184 -0.64 -9.16 -7.03
C ALA A 184 -2.16 -9.13 -6.81
N PHE A 185 -2.59 -8.75 -5.61
CA PHE A 185 -3.97 -8.87 -5.11
C PHE A 185 -5.03 -8.43 -6.11
N GLU A 186 -4.88 -7.24 -6.71
CA GLU A 186 -5.85 -6.70 -7.65
C GLU A 186 -6.04 -7.58 -8.90
N SER A 187 -5.02 -8.36 -9.30
CA SER A 187 -5.12 -9.24 -10.47
C SER A 187 -6.14 -10.37 -10.34
N HIS A 188 -6.57 -10.68 -9.12
CA HIS A 188 -7.59 -11.70 -8.89
C HIS A 188 -9.01 -11.21 -9.16
N PHE A 189 -9.22 -9.89 -9.23
CA PHE A 189 -10.56 -9.31 -9.32
C PHE A 189 -10.98 -9.07 -10.75
N ASP A 190 -11.45 -10.13 -11.38
CA ASP A 190 -12.21 -10.07 -12.62
C ASP A 190 -13.68 -9.69 -12.37
N LYS A 191 -14.46 -9.57 -13.42
CA LYS A 191 -15.88 -9.23 -13.34
C LYS A 191 -16.67 -10.13 -12.37
N GLU A 192 -16.37 -11.44 -12.33
CA GLU A 192 -17.09 -12.40 -11.47
C GLU A 192 -16.84 -12.07 -9.99
N LEU A 193 -15.58 -11.94 -9.59
CA LEU A 193 -15.22 -11.70 -8.20
C LEU A 193 -15.59 -10.26 -7.75
N MET A 194 -15.45 -9.26 -8.65
CA MET A 194 -15.90 -7.90 -8.38
C MET A 194 -17.41 -7.83 -8.12
N ASN A 195 -18.21 -8.58 -8.88
CA ASN A 195 -19.67 -8.63 -8.65
C ASN A 195 -20.04 -9.18 -7.28
N VAL A 196 -19.32 -10.20 -6.82
CA VAL A 196 -19.62 -10.87 -5.54
C VAL A 196 -19.10 -10.07 -4.34
N LEU A 197 -18.00 -9.35 -4.47
CA LEU A 197 -17.37 -8.61 -3.37
C LEU A 197 -17.60 -7.11 -3.51
N ASP A 198 -17.00 -6.47 -4.50
CA ASP A 198 -16.92 -5.02 -4.62
C ASP A 198 -18.29 -4.37 -4.80
N PHE A 199 -19.03 -4.85 -5.80
CA PHE A 199 -20.31 -4.25 -6.13
C PHE A 199 -21.41 -4.63 -5.14
N LYS A 200 -21.35 -5.82 -4.53
CA LYS A 200 -22.25 -6.15 -3.41
C LYS A 200 -22.03 -5.22 -2.22
N PHE A 201 -20.76 -5.04 -1.81
CA PHE A 201 -20.42 -4.10 -0.73
C PHE A 201 -20.86 -2.67 -1.06
N TYR A 202 -20.49 -2.17 -2.24
CA TYR A 202 -20.84 -0.83 -2.65
C TYR A 202 -22.35 -0.61 -2.72
N ASN A 203 -23.09 -1.53 -3.35
CA ASN A 203 -24.54 -1.45 -3.49
C ASN A 203 -25.24 -1.54 -2.14
N TYR A 204 -24.75 -2.39 -1.23
CA TYR A 204 -25.25 -2.44 0.14
C TYR A 204 -25.03 -1.10 0.86
N MET A 205 -23.84 -0.53 0.78
CA MET A 205 -23.52 0.73 1.43
C MET A 205 -24.34 1.91 0.88
N THR A 206 -24.67 1.90 -0.40
CA THR A 206 -25.33 3.02 -1.11
C THR A 206 -26.84 2.81 -1.35
N GLN A 207 -27.43 1.72 -0.83
CA GLN A 207 -28.81 1.33 -1.17
C GLN A 207 -29.85 2.42 -0.90
N TYR A 208 -29.69 3.21 0.16
CA TYR A 208 -30.61 4.28 0.54
C TYR A 208 -30.27 5.66 -0.02
N LEU A 209 -29.14 5.81 -0.72
CA LEU A 209 -28.79 7.08 -1.34
C LEU A 209 -29.71 7.38 -2.53
N VAL A 210 -30.06 8.65 -2.67
CA VAL A 210 -30.85 9.16 -3.80
C VAL A 210 -29.98 9.71 -4.92
N ASP A 211 -28.66 9.86 -4.69
CA ASP A 211 -27.70 10.42 -5.63
C ASP A 211 -27.64 9.62 -6.94
N GLN A 212 -27.73 10.32 -8.07
CA GLN A 212 -27.66 9.71 -9.41
C GLN A 212 -26.30 9.09 -9.73
N ASN A 213 -25.21 9.59 -9.11
CA ASN A 213 -23.85 9.16 -9.37
C ASN A 213 -23.52 7.83 -8.67
N LYS A 214 -24.37 7.33 -7.77
CA LYS A 214 -24.20 6.03 -7.10
C LYS A 214 -24.08 4.85 -8.06
N HIS A 215 -24.52 4.97 -9.29
CA HIS A 215 -24.45 3.91 -10.29
C HIS A 215 -23.13 3.88 -11.08
N ILE A 216 -22.25 4.88 -10.91
CA ILE A 216 -21.01 5.00 -11.69
C ILE A 216 -20.06 3.85 -11.38
N VAL A 217 -19.89 3.49 -10.10
CA VAL A 217 -18.97 2.42 -9.68
C VAL A 217 -19.36 1.07 -10.28
N ASN A 218 -20.67 0.80 -10.45
CA ASN A 218 -21.12 -0.44 -11.08
C ASN A 218 -20.75 -0.54 -12.57
N GLN A 219 -20.32 0.57 -13.21
CA GLN A 219 -19.83 0.56 -14.58
C GLN A 219 -18.34 0.22 -14.69
N PHE A 220 -17.65 -0.02 -13.57
CA PHE A 220 -16.28 -0.53 -13.57
C PHE A 220 -16.21 -2.01 -14.00
N ASP A 221 -17.35 -2.66 -14.18
CA ASP A 221 -17.49 -4.02 -14.69
C ASP A 221 -17.36 -4.14 -16.22
N ASP A 222 -16.96 -3.06 -16.89
CA ASP A 222 -16.80 -2.95 -18.32
C ASP A 222 -15.32 -2.87 -18.74
N ILE A 223 -15.08 -2.63 -20.02
CA ILE A 223 -13.73 -2.49 -20.59
C ILE A 223 -13.01 -1.28 -19.94
N ASN A 224 -11.80 -1.52 -19.47
CA ASN A 224 -10.89 -0.52 -18.96
C ASN A 224 -10.03 0.06 -20.09
N ALA A 225 -10.19 1.35 -20.41
CA ALA A 225 -9.34 2.08 -21.33
C ALA A 225 -8.16 2.72 -20.58
N LEU A 226 -6.94 2.24 -20.82
CA LEU A 226 -5.73 2.58 -20.08
C LEU A 226 -4.77 3.38 -20.96
N TYR A 227 -4.50 4.63 -20.60
CA TYR A 227 -3.62 5.54 -21.31
C TYR A 227 -2.32 5.74 -20.55
N PHE A 228 -1.25 5.07 -20.99
CA PHE A 228 0.12 5.38 -20.60
C PHE A 228 0.68 6.48 -21.50
N ARG A 229 1.89 6.92 -21.21
CA ARG A 229 2.58 7.91 -22.04
C ARG A 229 2.73 7.47 -23.50
N ASP A 230 3.19 6.23 -23.70
CA ASP A 230 3.58 5.70 -25.00
C ASP A 230 2.81 4.42 -25.37
N LEU A 231 1.76 4.07 -24.60
CA LEU A 231 0.97 2.84 -24.78
C LEU A 231 -0.49 3.12 -24.43
N PHE A 232 -1.38 2.65 -25.28
CA PHE A 232 -2.83 2.56 -25.03
C PHE A 232 -3.26 1.10 -24.99
N VAL A 233 -4.04 0.73 -23.98
CA VAL A 233 -4.52 -0.66 -23.81
C VAL A 233 -5.99 -0.66 -23.39
N GLU A 234 -6.78 -1.52 -24.03
CA GLU A 234 -8.13 -1.86 -23.58
C GLU A 234 -8.13 -3.25 -22.96
N LEU A 235 -8.60 -3.35 -21.73
CA LEU A 235 -8.63 -4.61 -20.97
C LEU A 235 -10.04 -4.91 -20.47
N PRO A 236 -10.39 -6.20 -20.34
CA PRO A 236 -11.62 -6.60 -19.67
C PRO A 236 -11.72 -6.02 -18.27
N ALA A 237 -12.93 -6.03 -17.73
CA ALA A 237 -13.20 -5.61 -16.36
C ALA A 237 -12.23 -6.25 -15.37
N SER A 238 -11.54 -5.41 -14.63
CA SER A 238 -10.61 -5.81 -13.59
C SER A 238 -10.42 -4.66 -12.60
N ARG A 239 -10.12 -4.99 -11.34
CA ARG A 239 -9.79 -3.97 -10.35
C ARG A 239 -8.45 -3.33 -10.69
N LEU A 240 -8.43 -2.01 -10.72
CA LEU A 240 -7.24 -1.25 -11.05
C LEU A 240 -6.59 -0.68 -9.78
N SER A 241 -5.29 -0.89 -9.63
CA SER A 241 -4.50 -0.29 -8.54
C SER A 241 -4.42 1.23 -8.72
N GLY A 242 -4.86 2.01 -7.74
CA GLY A 242 -4.83 3.48 -7.79
C GLY A 242 -6.17 4.15 -8.10
N GLU A 243 -7.26 3.39 -8.26
CA GLU A 243 -8.62 3.91 -8.23
C GLU A 243 -8.98 4.41 -6.82
N MET A 244 -9.96 5.30 -6.73
CA MET A 244 -10.44 5.79 -5.42
C MET A 244 -11.03 4.69 -4.55
N THR A 245 -11.60 3.67 -5.17
CA THR A 245 -12.19 2.51 -4.50
C THR A 245 -11.18 1.49 -4.01
N THR A 246 -9.95 1.48 -4.56
CA THR A 246 -8.96 0.40 -4.35
C THR A 246 -8.72 0.09 -2.87
N SER A 247 -8.46 1.10 -2.05
CA SER A 247 -8.16 0.88 -0.63
C SER A 247 -9.34 0.30 0.15
N SER A 248 -10.54 0.85 -0.06
CA SER A 248 -11.76 0.40 0.59
C SER A 248 -12.14 -1.01 0.13
N PHE A 249 -12.12 -1.26 -1.17
CA PHE A 249 -12.51 -2.55 -1.74
C PHE A 249 -11.48 -3.64 -1.48
N ASN A 250 -10.18 -3.33 -1.55
CA ASN A 250 -9.14 -4.29 -1.14
C ASN A 250 -9.34 -4.69 0.32
N GLY A 251 -9.52 -3.72 1.21
CA GLY A 251 -9.75 -4.00 2.62
C GLY A 251 -11.02 -4.83 2.87
N PHE A 252 -12.14 -4.46 2.23
CA PHE A 252 -13.37 -5.25 2.36
C PHE A 252 -13.20 -6.68 1.81
N ALA A 253 -12.62 -6.84 0.63
CA ALA A 253 -12.44 -8.14 0.02
C ALA A 253 -11.50 -9.03 0.86
N ASN A 254 -10.40 -8.49 1.37
CA ASN A 254 -9.50 -9.22 2.27
C ASN A 254 -10.24 -9.64 3.55
N PHE A 255 -10.94 -8.72 4.21
CA PHE A 255 -11.77 -9.02 5.37
C PHE A 255 -12.79 -10.12 5.09
N ALA A 256 -13.55 -9.98 4.00
CA ALA A 256 -14.58 -10.92 3.61
C ALA A 256 -14.03 -12.34 3.35
N MET A 257 -12.89 -12.43 2.67
CA MET A 257 -12.28 -13.72 2.34
C MET A 257 -11.63 -14.40 3.55
N LEU A 258 -10.99 -13.64 4.44
CA LEU A 258 -10.49 -14.18 5.71
C LEU A 258 -11.63 -14.69 6.59
N GLN A 259 -12.75 -13.95 6.69
CA GLN A 259 -13.92 -14.39 7.42
C GLN A 259 -14.59 -15.60 6.77
N PHE A 260 -14.75 -15.62 5.45
CA PHE A 260 -15.36 -16.72 4.73
C PHE A 260 -14.60 -18.02 4.96
N VAL A 261 -13.31 -18.04 4.64
CA VAL A 261 -12.47 -19.24 4.82
C VAL A 261 -12.36 -19.61 6.30
N GLY A 262 -12.13 -18.63 7.17
CA GLY A 262 -11.98 -18.85 8.62
C GLY A 262 -13.22 -19.43 9.27
N CYS A 263 -14.42 -18.90 8.98
CA CYS A 263 -15.68 -19.41 9.52
C CYS A 263 -15.94 -20.86 9.10
N TYR A 264 -15.77 -21.17 7.81
CA TYR A 264 -15.99 -22.55 7.33
C TYR A 264 -14.95 -23.52 7.86
N ALA A 265 -13.69 -23.13 7.91
CA ALA A 265 -12.61 -23.97 8.49
C ALA A 265 -12.84 -24.23 9.99
N GLN A 266 -13.23 -23.21 10.76
CA GLN A 266 -13.53 -23.33 12.18
C GLN A 266 -14.73 -24.22 12.43
N LYS A 267 -15.85 -24.02 11.72
CA LYS A 267 -17.04 -24.85 11.80
C LYS A 267 -16.73 -26.32 11.51
N TYR A 268 -15.99 -26.56 10.42
CA TYR A 268 -15.59 -27.91 10.04
C TYR A 268 -14.73 -28.57 11.11
N PHE A 269 -13.75 -27.84 11.68
CA PHE A 269 -12.92 -28.35 12.77
C PHE A 269 -13.73 -28.70 14.02
N ILE A 270 -14.66 -27.83 14.43
CA ILE A 270 -15.52 -28.09 15.59
C ILE A 270 -16.40 -29.34 15.35
N THR A 271 -16.90 -29.52 14.12
CA THR A 271 -17.83 -30.62 13.79
C THR A 271 -17.11 -31.95 13.62
N THR A 272 -15.89 -31.94 13.07
CA THR A 272 -15.21 -33.18 12.64
C THR A 272 -13.92 -33.48 13.42
N GLY A 273 -13.36 -32.52 14.13
CA GLY A 273 -12.03 -32.59 14.74
C GLY A 273 -10.88 -32.57 13.74
N LYS A 274 -11.14 -32.27 12.45
CA LYS A 274 -10.17 -32.28 11.36
C LYS A 274 -10.03 -30.93 10.73
N GLN A 275 -8.88 -30.66 10.13
CA GLN A 275 -8.67 -29.47 9.31
C GLN A 275 -9.42 -29.59 7.98
N LEU A 276 -10.13 -28.52 7.57
CA LEU A 276 -10.71 -28.41 6.24
C LEU A 276 -9.61 -28.18 5.21
N THR A 277 -9.59 -28.97 4.14
CA THR A 277 -8.56 -28.88 3.08
C THR A 277 -9.15 -28.58 1.70
N SER A 278 -10.45 -28.80 1.50
CA SER A 278 -11.20 -28.45 0.28
C SER A 278 -12.65 -28.12 0.61
N PHE A 279 -13.27 -27.27 -0.19
CA PHE A 279 -14.71 -26.97 -0.11
C PHE A 279 -15.58 -28.14 -0.59
N ASP A 280 -15.03 -29.19 -1.23
CA ASP A 280 -15.76 -30.43 -1.50
C ASP A 280 -16.23 -31.14 -0.23
N ASP A 281 -15.52 -30.97 0.88
CA ASP A 281 -15.86 -31.57 2.18
C ASP A 281 -17.00 -30.83 2.89
N ILE A 282 -17.44 -29.68 2.41
CA ILE A 282 -18.50 -28.87 3.04
C ILE A 282 -19.88 -29.43 2.68
N ASN A 283 -20.62 -29.84 3.68
CA ASN A 283 -21.99 -30.33 3.57
C ASN A 283 -23.00 -29.49 4.36
N PHE A 284 -22.62 -28.26 4.74
CA PHE A 284 -23.44 -27.35 5.52
C PHE A 284 -23.33 -25.90 5.00
N GLU A 285 -24.34 -25.09 5.27
CA GLU A 285 -24.29 -23.64 5.09
C GLU A 285 -24.32 -22.96 6.47
N LEU A 286 -23.65 -21.81 6.57
CA LEU A 286 -23.80 -20.95 7.75
C LEU A 286 -25.00 -20.03 7.56
N THR A 287 -25.89 -20.02 8.56
CA THR A 287 -26.96 -19.05 8.65
C THR A 287 -26.44 -17.70 9.14
N SER A 288 -27.26 -16.65 9.03
CA SER A 288 -26.91 -15.31 9.53
C SER A 288 -26.58 -15.27 11.02
N ASP A 289 -27.25 -16.12 11.81
CA ASP A 289 -27.00 -16.19 13.27
C ASP A 289 -25.73 -17.00 13.57
N GLU A 290 -25.51 -18.09 12.87
CA GLU A 290 -24.34 -18.97 13.06
C GLU A 290 -23.01 -18.30 12.71
N ILE A 291 -23.00 -17.31 11.82
CA ILE A 291 -21.75 -16.64 11.40
C ILE A 291 -21.06 -15.95 12.59
N PHE A 292 -21.82 -15.46 13.58
CA PHE A 292 -21.27 -14.85 14.79
C PHE A 292 -20.48 -15.83 15.66
N ASP A 293 -20.86 -17.10 15.64
CA ASP A 293 -20.22 -18.15 16.45
C ASP A 293 -18.87 -18.55 15.87
N TYR A 294 -18.67 -18.39 14.55
CA TYR A 294 -17.48 -18.86 13.83
C TYR A 294 -16.59 -17.74 13.27
N ARG A 295 -16.91 -16.46 13.55
CA ARG A 295 -16.07 -15.35 13.11
C ARG A 295 -14.68 -15.44 13.69
N ILE A 296 -13.71 -14.97 12.91
CA ILE A 296 -12.32 -14.80 13.35
C ILE A 296 -12.04 -13.32 13.62
N ASN A 297 -11.19 -13.03 14.61
CA ASN A 297 -10.67 -11.69 14.81
C ASN A 297 -9.46 -11.49 13.90
N CYS A 298 -9.50 -10.40 13.13
CA CYS A 298 -8.43 -10.04 12.19
C CYS A 298 -8.24 -8.53 12.17
N VAL A 299 -7.08 -8.08 11.71
CA VAL A 299 -6.80 -6.69 11.40
C VAL A 299 -6.38 -6.57 9.94
N ILE A 300 -6.92 -5.57 9.24
CA ILE A 300 -6.84 -5.41 7.79
C ILE A 300 -6.44 -3.99 7.43
N GLU A 301 -5.51 -3.85 6.49
CA GLU A 301 -5.28 -2.61 5.74
C GLU A 301 -4.99 -2.93 4.26
N GLY A 302 -5.98 -2.73 3.39
CA GLY A 302 -5.87 -3.13 1.98
C GLY A 302 -5.75 -4.64 1.82
N ASP A 303 -4.70 -5.08 1.16
CA ASP A 303 -4.33 -6.49 0.97
C ASP A 303 -3.59 -7.09 2.17
N ASP A 304 -3.01 -6.30 3.05
CA ASP A 304 -2.37 -6.79 4.26
C ASP A 304 -3.43 -7.27 5.29
N GLY A 305 -3.19 -8.43 5.89
CA GLY A 305 -4.05 -9.02 6.92
C GLY A 305 -3.28 -9.80 7.97
N LEU A 306 -3.73 -9.69 9.22
CA LEU A 306 -3.21 -10.46 10.34
C LEU A 306 -4.41 -11.00 11.13
N ALA A 307 -4.40 -12.30 11.40
CA ALA A 307 -5.48 -12.96 12.13
C ALA A 307 -4.94 -14.02 13.08
N ARG A 308 -5.74 -14.39 14.08
CA ARG A 308 -5.39 -15.48 15.00
C ARG A 308 -6.42 -16.59 14.93
N TYR A 309 -5.93 -17.84 14.89
CA TYR A 309 -6.73 -19.06 14.69
C TYR A 309 -6.46 -20.06 15.81
N TRP A 310 -7.41 -20.22 16.71
CA TRP A 310 -7.28 -21.18 17.82
C TRP A 310 -7.39 -22.66 17.37
N PHE A 311 -8.00 -22.88 16.20
CA PHE A 311 -8.17 -24.20 15.59
C PHE A 311 -7.04 -24.58 14.60
N GLY A 312 -5.98 -23.77 14.52
CA GLY A 312 -4.90 -23.88 13.55
C GLY A 312 -5.18 -23.07 12.27
N LEU A 313 -4.11 -22.72 11.54
CA LEU A 313 -4.25 -21.94 10.32
C LEU A 313 -5.09 -22.67 9.26
N PRO A 314 -6.01 -21.98 8.58
CA PRO A 314 -6.70 -22.53 7.43
C PRO A 314 -5.71 -22.97 6.34
N CYS A 315 -6.06 -24.02 5.59
CA CYS A 315 -5.29 -24.49 4.45
C CYS A 315 -5.28 -23.44 3.33
N GLU A 316 -4.11 -23.14 2.77
CA GLU A 316 -3.98 -22.19 1.64
C GLU A 316 -4.80 -22.61 0.41
N ASN A 317 -5.02 -23.93 0.22
CA ASN A 317 -5.87 -24.41 -0.85
C ASN A 317 -7.29 -23.85 -0.84
N LEU A 318 -7.85 -23.57 0.35
CA LEU A 318 -9.18 -22.97 0.47
C LEU A 318 -9.25 -21.57 -0.17
N TYR A 319 -8.19 -20.79 -0.06
CA TYR A 319 -8.10 -19.49 -0.74
C TYR A 319 -7.90 -19.67 -2.25
N THR A 320 -7.14 -20.69 -2.68
CA THR A 320 -7.01 -21.04 -4.09
C THR A 320 -8.37 -21.44 -4.69
N GLU A 321 -9.14 -22.27 -4.00
CA GLU A 321 -10.50 -22.63 -4.39
C GLU A 321 -11.48 -21.44 -4.35
N ALA A 322 -11.19 -20.44 -3.53
CA ALA A 322 -11.93 -19.17 -3.51
C ALA A 322 -11.48 -18.17 -4.61
N GLY A 323 -10.51 -18.55 -5.44
CA GLY A 323 -10.06 -17.77 -6.58
C GLY A 323 -8.91 -16.80 -6.26
N LEU A 324 -8.20 -16.99 -5.14
CA LEU A 324 -7.11 -16.11 -4.68
C LEU A 324 -5.78 -16.86 -4.54
N LYS A 325 -4.69 -16.24 -4.98
CA LYS A 325 -3.32 -16.72 -4.70
C LYS A 325 -2.82 -16.01 -3.44
N MET A 326 -2.92 -16.67 -2.32
CA MET A 326 -2.50 -16.16 -1.02
C MET A 326 -1.54 -17.13 -0.35
N LYS A 327 -0.52 -16.61 0.29
CA LYS A 327 0.31 -17.31 1.24
C LYS A 327 -0.11 -16.92 2.66
N LEU A 328 -0.31 -17.88 3.52
CA LEU A 328 -0.62 -17.67 4.93
C LEU A 328 0.59 -18.07 5.78
N THR A 329 1.39 -17.09 6.17
CA THR A 329 2.59 -17.35 6.97
C THR A 329 2.21 -17.54 8.43
N LYS A 330 2.62 -18.68 9.00
CA LYS A 330 2.42 -19.00 10.42
C LYS A 330 3.45 -18.31 11.30
N HIS A 331 2.97 -17.72 12.39
CA HIS A 331 3.81 -17.18 13.46
C HIS A 331 3.39 -17.74 14.83
N GLU A 332 4.35 -17.98 15.69
CA GLU A 332 4.10 -18.46 17.05
C GLU A 332 3.54 -17.34 17.95
N SER A 333 3.93 -16.11 17.70
CA SER A 333 3.41 -14.94 18.39
C SER A 333 3.27 -13.73 17.46
N ILE A 334 2.54 -12.71 17.89
CA ILE A 334 2.39 -11.45 17.14
C ILE A 334 3.74 -10.75 16.99
N ASN A 335 4.67 -10.90 17.93
CA ASN A 335 5.99 -10.26 17.89
C ASN A 335 6.86 -10.74 16.73
N THR A 336 6.57 -11.92 16.17
CA THR A 336 7.31 -12.47 15.02
C THR A 336 6.62 -12.17 13.69
N ALA A 337 5.37 -11.67 13.72
CA ALA A 337 4.62 -11.28 12.54
C ALA A 337 4.93 -9.84 12.14
N SER A 338 4.75 -9.53 10.85
CA SER A 338 4.73 -8.16 10.37
C SER A 338 3.35 -7.77 9.85
N PHE A 339 3.02 -6.49 9.97
CA PHE A 339 1.78 -5.97 9.43
C PHE A 339 1.98 -4.55 8.90
N CYS A 340 1.75 -4.34 7.61
CA CYS A 340 2.01 -3.05 6.95
C CYS A 340 3.46 -2.55 7.15
N GLY A 341 4.45 -3.46 7.18
CA GLY A 341 5.85 -3.14 7.40
C GLY A 341 6.22 -2.77 8.84
N ILE A 342 5.34 -3.07 9.81
CA ILE A 342 5.54 -2.82 11.24
C ILE A 342 5.65 -4.17 11.95
N VAL A 343 6.58 -4.28 12.88
CA VAL A 343 6.66 -5.35 13.88
C VAL A 343 6.32 -4.78 15.26
N PHE A 344 6.01 -5.63 16.23
CA PHE A 344 5.31 -5.19 17.44
C PHE A 344 5.99 -5.70 18.71
N GLY A 345 6.16 -4.81 19.71
CA GLY A 345 6.46 -5.21 21.08
C GLY A 345 5.17 -5.59 21.81
N GLU A 346 5.09 -6.81 22.35
CA GLU A 346 3.90 -7.29 23.08
C GLU A 346 3.79 -6.66 24.46
N ASP A 347 4.91 -6.60 25.18
CA ASP A 347 4.95 -6.05 26.53
C ASP A 347 4.90 -4.52 26.53
N THR A 348 5.56 -3.90 25.56
CA THR A 348 5.71 -2.43 25.49
C THR A 348 4.65 -1.76 24.62
N LEU A 349 3.94 -2.54 23.78
CA LEU A 349 2.98 -2.04 22.77
C LEU A 349 3.62 -1.00 21.83
N GLU A 350 4.87 -1.23 21.45
CA GLU A 350 5.63 -0.33 20.58
C GLU A 350 5.55 -0.78 19.12
N ALA A 351 5.46 0.21 18.21
CA ALA A 351 5.57 0.01 16.77
C ALA A 351 7.04 0.14 16.35
N LEU A 352 7.57 -0.92 15.76
CA LEU A 352 8.95 -1.02 15.29
C LEU A 352 8.97 -1.29 13.80
N THR A 353 10.09 -1.02 13.12
CA THR A 353 10.23 -1.25 11.68
C THR A 353 11.67 -1.58 11.31
N ASP A 354 11.90 -1.97 10.05
CA ASP A 354 13.24 -2.27 9.52
C ASP A 354 14.15 -1.04 9.54
N VAL A 355 14.94 -0.95 10.60
CA VAL A 355 15.88 0.14 10.86
C VAL A 355 16.87 0.31 9.71
N THR A 356 17.43 -0.79 9.23
CA THR A 356 18.50 -0.77 8.22
C THR A 356 18.00 -0.20 6.90
N LYS A 357 16.81 -0.60 6.46
CA LYS A 357 16.19 -0.03 5.26
C LYS A 357 15.94 1.47 5.40
N HIS A 358 15.53 1.93 6.57
CA HIS A 358 15.34 3.36 6.81
C HIS A 358 16.67 4.13 6.79
N LEU A 359 17.72 3.61 7.42
CA LEU A 359 19.04 4.23 7.40
C LEU A 359 19.55 4.40 5.96
N ILE A 360 19.36 3.39 5.11
CA ILE A 360 19.85 3.40 3.73
C ILE A 360 18.98 4.33 2.85
N LYS A 361 17.66 4.17 2.89
CA LYS A 361 16.75 4.81 1.93
C LYS A 361 16.36 6.25 2.26
N THR A 362 16.67 6.76 3.46
CA THR A 362 16.26 8.11 3.85
C THR A 362 16.85 9.18 2.95
N GLY A 363 18.08 8.99 2.47
CA GLY A 363 18.74 9.91 1.52
C GLY A 363 18.30 9.76 0.07
N TRP A 364 17.59 8.68 -0.28
CA TRP A 364 17.17 8.42 -1.66
C TRP A 364 16.00 9.31 -2.05
N LEU A 365 16.04 9.84 -3.28
CA LEU A 365 15.08 10.81 -3.78
C LEU A 365 14.30 10.25 -4.97
N ALA A 366 13.09 10.77 -5.19
CA ALA A 366 12.38 10.55 -6.44
C ALA A 366 13.13 11.21 -7.60
N SER A 367 13.04 10.62 -8.81
CA SER A 367 13.78 11.08 -10.00
C SER A 367 13.58 12.56 -10.31
N ARG A 368 12.36 13.08 -10.07
CA ARG A 368 12.02 14.51 -10.25
C ARG A 368 12.84 15.48 -9.39
N TYR A 369 13.56 14.97 -8.38
CA TYR A 369 14.43 15.78 -7.52
C TYR A 369 15.93 15.64 -7.86
N VAL A 370 16.25 14.87 -8.88
CA VAL A 370 17.59 14.82 -9.45
C VAL A 370 17.97 16.23 -9.93
N GLY A 371 19.13 16.73 -9.54
CA GLY A 371 19.55 18.11 -9.81
C GLY A 371 18.91 19.20 -8.93
N ALA A 372 18.07 18.83 -7.97
CA ALA A 372 17.52 19.79 -7.00
C ALA A 372 18.64 20.43 -6.14
N SER A 373 18.46 21.69 -5.77
CA SER A 373 19.39 22.40 -4.89
C SER A 373 19.58 21.67 -3.55
N LYS A 374 20.76 21.81 -2.94
CA LYS A 374 21.05 21.26 -1.62
C LYS A 374 20.00 21.65 -0.58
N SER A 375 19.54 22.90 -0.61
CA SER A 375 18.47 23.37 0.29
C SER A 375 17.20 22.54 0.13
N LYS A 376 16.80 22.27 -1.10
CA LYS A 376 15.60 21.48 -1.40
C LYS A 376 15.73 20.03 -0.94
N ARG A 377 16.87 19.41 -1.20
CA ARG A 377 17.16 18.04 -0.72
C ARG A 377 17.14 17.96 0.81
N MET A 378 17.74 18.94 1.50
CA MET A 378 17.75 18.99 2.96
C MET A 378 16.35 19.18 3.56
N MET A 379 15.47 19.93 2.92
CA MET A 379 14.07 20.06 3.34
C MET A 379 13.34 18.71 3.23
N LEU A 380 13.57 17.93 2.16
CA LEU A 380 12.98 16.60 1.98
C LEU A 380 13.46 15.62 3.06
N VAL A 381 14.75 15.59 3.30
CA VAL A 381 15.33 14.73 4.34
C VAL A 381 14.80 15.11 5.72
N ARG A 382 14.67 16.42 6.00
CA ARG A 382 14.06 16.90 7.24
C ARG A 382 12.61 16.44 7.40
N ALA A 383 11.80 16.49 6.33
CA ALA A 383 10.42 16.00 6.37
C ALA A 383 10.35 14.49 6.67
N LYS A 384 11.23 13.70 6.08
CA LYS A 384 11.34 12.26 6.40
C LYS A 384 11.73 12.02 7.86
N ALA A 385 12.65 12.81 8.41
CA ALA A 385 13.05 12.70 9.80
C ALA A 385 11.91 13.00 10.78
N PHE A 386 11.09 14.02 10.52
CA PHE A 386 9.88 14.26 11.30
C PHE A 386 8.93 13.07 11.26
N SER A 387 8.72 12.50 10.08
CA SER A 387 7.90 11.32 9.89
C SER A 387 8.40 10.14 10.73
N LEU A 388 9.68 9.82 10.67
CA LEU A 388 10.30 8.74 11.45
C LEU A 388 10.13 8.95 12.96
N ALA A 389 10.43 10.15 13.44
CA ALA A 389 10.36 10.48 14.87
C ALA A 389 8.94 10.35 15.44
N HIS A 390 7.90 10.60 14.63
CA HIS A 390 6.51 10.51 15.05
C HIS A 390 5.90 9.12 14.86
N GLN A 391 6.27 8.41 13.81
CA GLN A 391 5.74 7.07 13.57
C GLN A 391 6.38 6.01 14.46
N PHE A 392 7.68 6.15 14.72
CA PHE A 392 8.49 5.16 15.43
C PHE A 392 9.29 5.80 16.57
N PRO A 393 8.63 6.47 17.54
CA PRO A 393 9.33 7.23 18.57
C PRO A 393 10.23 6.36 19.46
N ASN A 394 9.87 5.08 19.63
CA ASN A 394 10.53 4.12 20.52
C ASN A 394 11.37 3.08 19.77
N CYS A 395 11.48 3.21 18.44
CA CYS A 395 12.28 2.27 17.66
C CYS A 395 13.78 2.55 17.87
N PRO A 396 14.55 1.53 18.28
CA PRO A 396 16.00 1.65 18.42
C PRO A 396 16.63 2.30 17.19
N VAL A 397 17.66 3.09 17.40
CA VAL A 397 18.42 3.78 16.35
C VAL A 397 17.63 4.84 15.60
N LEU A 398 16.38 4.55 15.13
CA LEU A 398 15.63 5.46 14.26
C LEU A 398 15.29 6.79 14.89
N ARG A 399 14.99 6.81 16.19
CA ARG A 399 14.74 8.07 16.90
C ARG A 399 16.00 8.92 16.97
N HIS A 400 17.14 8.34 17.32
CA HIS A 400 18.43 9.04 17.35
C HIS A 400 18.84 9.55 15.97
N TYR A 401 18.59 8.74 14.93
CA TYR A 401 18.81 9.10 13.54
C TYR A 401 17.94 10.29 13.11
N ALA A 402 16.66 10.26 13.45
CA ALA A 402 15.75 11.37 13.17
C ALA A 402 16.19 12.66 13.88
N ASP A 403 16.54 12.59 15.16
CA ASP A 403 17.00 13.74 15.95
C ASP A 403 18.33 14.29 15.41
N TYR A 404 19.25 13.42 14.95
CA TYR A 404 20.48 13.78 14.25
C TYR A 404 20.19 14.60 12.99
N ILE A 405 19.30 14.13 12.11
CA ILE A 405 18.92 14.85 10.90
C ILE A 405 18.25 16.18 11.25
N LEU A 406 17.32 16.20 12.19
CA LEU A 406 16.58 17.41 12.58
C LEU A 406 17.49 18.47 13.17
N ARG A 407 18.49 18.08 13.98
CA ARG A 407 19.50 18.98 14.55
C ARG A 407 20.32 19.66 13.44
N HIS A 408 20.80 18.90 12.47
CA HIS A 408 21.67 19.41 11.39
C HIS A 408 20.94 20.10 10.24
N THR A 409 19.61 19.92 10.15
CA THR A 409 18.79 20.58 9.14
C THR A 409 17.95 21.74 9.70
N SER A 410 18.18 22.18 10.92
CA SER A 410 17.37 23.21 11.60
C SER A 410 17.27 24.52 10.82
N LYS A 411 18.33 24.94 10.14
CA LYS A 411 18.34 26.16 9.32
C LYS A 411 17.37 26.14 8.13
N TYR A 412 16.92 24.97 7.72
CA TYR A 412 15.99 24.81 6.59
C TYR A 412 14.51 24.85 7.01
N HIS A 413 14.22 25.06 8.29
CA HIS A 413 12.86 25.12 8.82
C HIS A 413 12.10 26.37 8.35
N LYS A 414 12.72 27.53 8.36
CA LYS A 414 12.06 28.83 8.11
C LYS A 414 11.47 29.05 6.71
N GLY A 415 11.76 28.28 5.74
CA GLY A 415 11.20 28.40 4.40
C GLY A 415 10.22 27.29 4.05
N MET A 416 10.10 26.31 4.91
CA MET A 416 9.43 25.07 4.61
C MET A 416 7.91 25.19 4.68
N ASP A 417 7.38 25.89 5.70
CA ASP A 417 5.94 26.10 5.85
C ASP A 417 5.35 26.94 4.70
N ASP A 418 6.02 28.02 4.35
CA ASP A 418 5.60 28.87 3.21
C ASP A 418 5.77 28.14 1.87
N TYR A 419 6.81 27.33 1.75
CA TYR A 419 7.06 26.56 0.53
C TYR A 419 6.03 25.44 0.35
N ILE A 420 5.67 24.73 1.41
CA ILE A 420 4.66 23.66 1.38
C ILE A 420 3.26 24.24 1.17
N LYS A 421 2.94 25.38 1.78
CA LYS A 421 1.66 26.07 1.58
C LYS A 421 1.50 26.61 0.16
N ASN A 422 2.57 27.17 -0.42
CA ASN A 422 2.50 27.99 -1.62
C ASN A 422 3.07 27.34 -2.88
N LYS A 423 3.92 26.30 -2.78
CA LYS A 423 4.59 25.65 -3.93
C LYS A 423 4.47 24.13 -3.87
N ILE A 424 3.41 23.69 -4.42
CA ILE A 424 2.77 22.40 -4.32
C ILE A 424 3.52 21.21 -4.97
N GLY A 425 4.47 21.44 -5.85
CA GLY A 425 5.17 20.38 -6.58
C GLY A 425 6.38 19.77 -5.89
N PHE A 426 6.62 20.08 -4.62
CA PHE A 426 7.86 19.78 -3.93
C PHE A 426 7.88 18.43 -3.21
N LEU A 427 6.83 18.11 -2.48
CA LEU A 427 6.62 16.83 -1.81
C LEU A 427 5.57 16.02 -2.58
N ASN A 428 5.71 14.70 -2.62
CA ASN A 428 4.59 13.89 -3.03
C ASN A 428 3.44 14.03 -2.01
N ARG A 429 2.25 13.52 -2.35
CA ARG A 429 1.07 13.67 -1.50
C ARG A 429 1.31 13.14 -0.09
N PHE A 430 1.91 11.96 0.02
CA PHE A 430 2.20 11.29 1.29
C PHE A 430 3.23 12.09 2.13
N GLU A 431 4.35 12.48 1.54
CA GLU A 431 5.38 13.28 2.21
C GLU A 431 4.82 14.61 2.72
N LYS A 432 3.94 15.24 1.92
CA LYS A 432 3.27 16.47 2.32
C LYS A 432 2.31 16.27 3.48
N GLU A 433 1.48 15.25 3.42
CA GLU A 433 0.53 14.90 4.48
C GLU A 433 1.27 14.62 5.79
N MET A 434 2.32 13.83 5.74
CA MET A 434 3.19 13.55 6.87
C MET A 434 3.81 14.81 7.44
N TYR A 435 4.37 15.66 6.60
CA TYR A 435 4.94 16.92 7.04
C TYR A 435 3.89 17.83 7.71
N MET A 436 2.74 18.03 7.07
CA MET A 436 1.67 18.89 7.61
C MET A 436 1.12 18.33 8.93
N THR A 437 1.09 17.03 9.09
CA THR A 437 0.61 16.37 10.32
C THR A 437 1.62 16.53 11.47
N TYR A 438 2.91 16.44 11.18
CA TYR A 438 3.93 16.30 12.22
C TYR A 438 4.83 17.52 12.44
N ALA A 439 5.07 18.34 11.43
CA ALA A 439 5.99 19.47 11.54
C ALA A 439 5.58 20.56 12.56
N ASN A 440 4.29 20.70 12.81
CA ASN A 440 3.73 21.66 13.78
C ASN A 440 3.54 21.06 15.19
N LYS A 441 3.87 19.79 15.38
CA LYS A 441 3.83 19.13 16.69
C LYS A 441 5.23 19.21 17.31
N ASN A 442 5.29 19.54 18.59
CA ASN A 442 6.53 19.38 19.35
C ASN A 442 6.86 17.89 19.38
N LEU A 443 8.08 17.55 18.98
CA LEU A 443 8.56 16.18 19.14
C LEU A 443 8.54 15.84 20.64
N PRO A 444 7.95 14.70 21.02
CA PRO A 444 8.07 14.22 22.38
C PRO A 444 9.55 13.99 22.71
N PRO A 445 9.98 14.13 23.97
CA PRO A 445 11.33 13.77 24.36
C PRO A 445 11.62 12.32 23.92
N ALA A 446 12.86 12.05 23.52
CA ALA A 446 13.26 10.70 23.14
C ALA A 446 13.01 9.75 24.33
N PRO A 447 12.16 8.73 24.18
CA PRO A 447 11.90 7.79 25.27
C PRO A 447 13.12 6.91 25.51
N LYS A 448 13.17 6.28 26.68
CA LYS A 448 14.13 5.22 26.91
C LYS A 448 13.73 4.01 26.07
N ILE A 449 14.61 3.56 25.18
CA ILE A 449 14.40 2.36 24.37
C ILE A 449 14.35 1.13 25.26
N SER A 450 13.32 0.32 25.10
CA SER A 450 13.15 -0.93 25.86
C SER A 450 14.08 -2.04 25.39
N ASP A 451 14.38 -2.96 26.31
CA ASP A 451 15.18 -4.17 25.96
C ASP A 451 14.40 -5.08 25.01
N GLU A 452 13.06 -5.14 25.14
CA GLU A 452 12.19 -5.87 24.21
C GLU A 452 12.33 -5.32 22.77
N SER A 453 12.22 -4.00 22.58
CA SER A 453 12.37 -3.38 21.27
C SER A 453 13.74 -3.63 20.66
N ARG A 454 14.81 -3.61 21.45
CA ARG A 454 16.16 -3.94 20.97
C ARG A 454 16.28 -5.39 20.53
N HIS A 455 15.71 -6.32 21.29
CA HIS A 455 15.74 -7.74 20.97
C HIS A 455 14.91 -8.07 19.71
N ILE A 456 13.74 -7.43 19.55
CA ILE A 456 12.92 -7.59 18.34
C ILE A 456 13.68 -7.09 17.10
N ILE A 457 14.32 -5.93 17.16
CA ILE A 457 15.12 -5.40 16.04
C ILE A 457 16.30 -6.30 15.73
N GLU A 458 16.97 -6.86 16.75
CA GLU A 458 18.05 -7.82 16.56
C GLU A 458 17.57 -9.09 15.87
N THR A 459 16.48 -9.70 16.34
CA THR A 459 15.99 -10.99 15.85
C THR A 459 15.27 -10.90 14.51
N GLN A 460 14.47 -9.84 14.29
CA GLN A 460 13.66 -9.70 13.08
C GLN A 460 14.46 -9.09 11.91
N PHE A 461 15.42 -8.21 12.18
CA PHE A 461 16.15 -7.48 11.16
C PHE A 461 17.65 -7.70 11.18
N ASN A 462 18.12 -8.65 11.98
CA ASN A 462 19.54 -9.00 12.06
C ASN A 462 20.46 -7.80 12.37
N LEU A 463 20.00 -6.92 13.27
CA LEU A 463 20.76 -5.75 13.74
C LEU A 463 21.15 -5.92 15.20
N PRO A 464 22.37 -6.41 15.50
CA PRO A 464 22.82 -6.70 16.87
C PRO A 464 22.67 -5.50 17.81
N VAL A 465 22.33 -5.76 19.07
CA VAL A 465 22.15 -4.70 20.09
C VAL A 465 23.41 -3.83 20.23
N GLU A 466 24.60 -4.43 20.14
CA GLU A 466 25.86 -3.69 20.18
C GLU A 466 25.96 -2.66 19.04
N THR A 467 25.61 -3.06 17.80
CA THR A 467 25.59 -2.18 16.64
C THR A 467 24.49 -1.11 16.76
N GLN A 468 23.33 -1.44 17.34
CA GLN A 468 22.30 -0.43 17.64
C GLN A 468 22.86 0.68 18.54
N LEU A 469 23.53 0.32 19.64
CA LEU A 469 24.13 1.27 20.58
C LEU A 469 25.29 2.08 19.96
N GLU A 470 26.07 1.46 19.09
CA GLU A 470 27.13 2.15 18.34
C GLU A 470 26.55 3.22 17.41
N LEU A 471 25.51 2.89 16.65
CA LEU A 471 24.81 3.82 15.76
C LEU A 471 24.17 4.98 16.54
N GLU A 472 23.53 4.70 17.65
CA GLU A 472 22.92 5.72 18.51
C GLU A 472 23.99 6.70 19.02
N ARG A 473 25.11 6.19 19.54
CA ARG A 473 26.25 7.02 19.97
C ARG A 473 26.83 7.84 18.83
N TYR A 474 26.98 7.25 17.64
CA TYR A 474 27.42 7.96 16.45
C TYR A 474 26.52 9.15 16.13
N PHE A 475 25.19 8.95 16.11
CA PHE A 475 24.22 10.03 15.84
C PHE A 475 24.22 11.12 16.93
N GLU A 476 24.43 10.76 18.19
CA GLU A 476 24.51 11.73 19.28
C GLU A 476 25.76 12.60 19.23
N THR A 477 26.89 12.01 18.90
CA THR A 477 28.20 12.65 19.00
C THR A 477 28.65 13.34 17.71
N THR A 478 28.12 12.97 16.56
CA THR A 478 28.54 13.51 15.26
C THR A 478 27.98 14.93 15.06
N ASN A 479 28.86 15.89 14.84
CA ASN A 479 28.54 17.32 14.72
C ASN A 479 28.34 17.80 13.28
N VAL A 480 28.46 16.92 12.30
CA VAL A 480 28.29 17.22 10.87
C VAL A 480 27.32 16.23 10.26
N LEU A 481 26.39 16.71 9.43
CA LEU A 481 25.52 15.82 8.67
C LEU A 481 26.33 15.18 7.53
N GLN A 482 26.56 13.89 7.63
CA GLN A 482 27.38 13.10 6.72
C GLN A 482 26.84 11.68 6.59
N GLU A 483 27.37 10.94 5.62
CA GLU A 483 27.07 9.52 5.46
C GLU A 483 27.50 8.73 6.69
N ILE A 484 26.76 7.67 7.00
CA ILE A 484 27.14 6.73 8.06
C ILE A 484 28.41 5.98 7.60
N PRO A 485 29.45 5.89 8.43
CA PRO A 485 30.65 5.15 8.10
C PRO A 485 30.35 3.70 7.70
N LEU A 486 30.83 3.26 6.55
CA LEU A 486 30.52 1.97 5.98
C LEU A 486 30.93 0.80 6.90
N ASN A 487 32.02 0.95 7.64
CA ASN A 487 32.49 -0.06 8.60
C ASN A 487 31.49 -0.34 9.74
N ILE A 488 30.55 0.57 10.02
CA ILE A 488 29.52 0.34 11.03
C ILE A 488 28.33 -0.44 10.45
N VAL A 489 28.04 -0.28 9.15
CA VAL A 489 26.79 -0.77 8.55
C VAL A 489 26.99 -1.85 7.49
N ILE A 490 28.21 -2.18 7.09
CA ILE A 490 28.46 -3.08 5.97
C ILE A 490 27.88 -4.49 6.19
N ASP A 491 27.94 -4.99 7.40
CA ASP A 491 27.48 -6.34 7.74
C ASP A 491 25.97 -6.43 7.92
N ILE A 492 25.30 -5.29 7.99
CA ILE A 492 23.83 -5.21 8.18
C ILE A 492 23.08 -4.72 6.95
N ILE A 493 23.77 -4.29 5.89
CA ILE A 493 23.12 -3.83 4.66
C ILE A 493 22.43 -5.00 3.97
N PRO A 494 21.09 -4.93 3.75
CA PRO A 494 20.38 -5.98 3.05
C PRO A 494 20.91 -6.20 1.63
N LYS A 495 20.98 -7.46 1.21
CA LYS A 495 21.49 -7.84 -0.11
C LYS A 495 20.74 -7.13 -1.25
N ASP A 496 19.43 -6.99 -1.14
CA ASP A 496 18.59 -6.28 -2.11
C ASP A 496 18.95 -4.78 -2.23
N CYS A 497 19.40 -4.16 -1.14
CA CYS A 497 19.90 -2.79 -1.18
C CYS A 497 21.26 -2.68 -1.86
N LEU A 498 22.14 -3.66 -1.67
CA LEU A 498 23.43 -3.71 -2.38
C LEU A 498 23.22 -3.90 -3.89
N GLU A 499 22.41 -4.87 -4.29
CA GLU A 499 22.07 -5.12 -5.69
C GLU A 499 21.44 -3.87 -6.34
N TYR A 500 20.56 -3.18 -5.64
CA TYR A 500 19.97 -1.94 -6.13
C TYR A 500 21.02 -0.85 -6.37
N THR A 501 21.93 -0.63 -5.42
CA THR A 501 22.95 0.41 -5.56
C THR A 501 23.95 0.07 -6.67
N GLU A 502 24.27 -1.19 -6.91
CA GLU A 502 25.10 -1.61 -8.03
C GLU A 502 24.43 -1.33 -9.39
N ASN A 503 23.13 -1.54 -9.47
CA ASN A 503 22.37 -1.45 -10.70
C ASN A 503 21.85 -0.03 -11.01
N TYR A 504 21.55 0.78 -9.99
CA TYR A 504 20.82 2.05 -10.12
C TYR A 504 21.53 3.25 -9.52
N VAL A 505 22.82 3.16 -9.22
CA VAL A 505 23.57 4.33 -8.77
C VAL A 505 23.67 5.34 -9.91
N VAL A 506 22.86 6.36 -9.84
CA VAL A 506 23.03 7.56 -10.65
C VAL A 506 23.88 8.54 -9.87
N SER A 507 25.17 8.63 -10.19
CA SER A 507 26.01 9.72 -9.71
C SER A 507 25.55 10.99 -10.43
N VAL A 508 24.78 11.82 -9.75
CA VAL A 508 24.40 13.13 -10.28
C VAL A 508 25.55 14.08 -10.05
N ASP A 509 26.26 14.42 -11.09
CA ASP A 509 27.13 15.59 -11.09
C ASP A 509 26.23 16.83 -10.95
N GLU A 510 26.57 17.76 -10.07
CA GLU A 510 25.81 19.01 -9.86
C GLU A 510 25.71 19.86 -11.15
N SER A 511 26.54 19.58 -12.15
CA SER A 511 26.51 20.22 -13.47
C SER A 511 25.42 19.68 -14.43
N MET A 512 24.79 18.56 -14.14
CA MET A 512 23.81 17.92 -15.01
C MET A 512 22.40 18.40 -14.75
N LYS A 513 21.82 19.09 -15.72
CA LYS A 513 20.46 19.68 -15.63
C LYS A 513 19.33 18.78 -16.11
N ASP A 514 19.63 17.66 -16.78
CA ASP A 514 18.62 16.76 -17.35
C ASP A 514 18.53 15.44 -16.57
N PRO A 515 17.30 14.93 -16.31
CA PRO A 515 17.13 13.62 -15.72
C PRO A 515 17.67 12.56 -16.68
N TYR A 516 18.64 11.77 -16.25
CA TYR A 516 19.11 10.63 -17.02
C TYR A 516 18.04 9.56 -17.09
N PHE A 517 17.67 9.21 -18.32
CA PHE A 517 17.12 7.90 -18.59
C PHE A 517 18.24 6.89 -18.34
N ILE A 518 18.07 6.02 -17.37
CA ILE A 518 18.85 4.80 -17.34
C ILE A 518 18.30 3.99 -18.51
N ASP A 519 19.07 3.97 -19.60
CA ASP A 519 18.84 3.02 -20.69
C ASP A 519 19.13 1.64 -20.10
N LEU A 520 18.09 1.02 -19.59
CA LEU A 520 18.12 -0.38 -19.24
C LEU A 520 18.23 -1.09 -20.57
N ASN A 521 19.46 -1.39 -21.00
CA ASN A 521 19.73 -2.36 -22.05
C ASN A 521 19.22 -3.72 -21.57
N LEU A 522 17.90 -3.82 -21.45
CA LEU A 522 17.20 -5.07 -21.35
C LEU A 522 17.51 -5.79 -22.67
N GLN A 523 18.38 -6.79 -22.59
CA GLN A 523 18.57 -7.73 -23.70
C GLN A 523 17.16 -8.08 -24.21
N SER A 524 16.97 -7.96 -25.51
CA SER A 524 15.70 -8.18 -26.20
C SER A 524 15.13 -9.55 -25.81
N HIS A 525 14.34 -9.59 -24.77
CA HIS A 525 13.48 -10.72 -24.49
C HIS A 525 12.31 -10.66 -25.49
N ASN A 526 12.03 -11.77 -26.12
CA ASN A 526 10.87 -11.88 -27.00
C ASN A 526 9.62 -11.56 -26.17
N ILE A 527 8.75 -10.69 -26.65
CA ILE A 527 7.48 -10.36 -25.98
C ILE A 527 6.67 -11.64 -25.69
N GLU A 528 6.78 -12.66 -26.54
CA GLU A 528 6.16 -13.97 -26.39
C GLU A 528 6.56 -14.72 -25.11
N ASP A 529 7.78 -14.50 -24.61
CA ASP A 529 8.29 -15.14 -23.39
C ASP A 529 7.79 -14.45 -22.11
N ILE A 530 7.19 -13.26 -22.23
CA ILE A 530 6.86 -12.37 -21.11
C ILE A 530 5.35 -12.35 -20.82
N VAL A 531 4.52 -12.65 -21.83
CA VAL A 531 3.07 -12.43 -21.78
C VAL A 531 2.32 -13.76 -21.94
N PRO A 532 1.35 -14.10 -21.07
CA PRO A 532 0.47 -15.26 -21.28
C PRO A 532 -0.23 -15.18 -22.64
N GLY A 533 -0.31 -16.30 -23.36
CA GLY A 533 -0.73 -16.37 -24.77
C GLY A 533 -2.07 -15.70 -25.12
N GLN A 534 -3.04 -15.66 -24.18
CA GLN A 534 -4.32 -14.96 -24.38
C GLN A 534 -4.18 -13.42 -24.36
N PHE A 535 -3.18 -12.92 -23.65
CA PHE A 535 -2.89 -11.49 -23.54
C PHE A 535 -2.04 -11.00 -24.71
N LEU A 536 -1.20 -11.88 -25.25
CA LEU A 536 -0.34 -11.61 -26.41
C LEU A 536 -1.15 -11.21 -27.64
N GLY A 537 -2.27 -11.88 -27.91
CA GLY A 537 -3.15 -11.57 -29.05
C GLY A 537 -3.68 -10.14 -29.02
N VAL A 538 -4.10 -9.66 -27.85
CA VAL A 538 -4.62 -8.29 -27.66
C VAL A 538 -3.51 -7.26 -27.82
N LEU A 539 -2.33 -7.50 -27.25
CA LEU A 539 -1.18 -6.59 -27.32
C LEU A 539 -0.55 -6.53 -28.72
N THR A 540 -0.49 -7.65 -29.44
CA THR A 540 0.05 -7.72 -30.81
C THR A 540 -0.85 -6.96 -31.80
N GLU A 541 -2.18 -7.07 -31.65
CA GLU A 541 -3.13 -6.30 -32.47
C GLU A 541 -2.98 -4.78 -32.24
N MET A 542 -2.68 -4.38 -31.02
CA MET A 542 -2.52 -2.97 -30.64
C MET A 542 -1.18 -2.39 -31.11
N TYR A 543 -0.08 -3.13 -30.95
CA TYR A 543 1.24 -2.72 -31.43
C TYR A 543 1.23 -2.51 -32.94
N ASN A 544 0.58 -3.39 -33.70
CA ASN A 544 0.43 -3.27 -35.15
C ASN A 544 -0.44 -2.07 -35.57
N LYS A 545 -1.41 -1.64 -34.75
CA LYS A 545 -2.24 -0.44 -34.99
C LYS A 545 -1.55 0.88 -34.67
N THR A 546 -0.53 0.87 -33.80
CA THR A 546 0.23 2.08 -33.45
C THR A 546 1.47 2.29 -34.33
N SER A 547 1.89 1.25 -35.05
CA SER A 547 3.05 1.28 -35.98
C SER A 547 2.65 1.62 -37.43
N THR A 548 1.37 1.79 -37.69
CA THR A 548 0.81 2.30 -38.96
C THR A 548 0.22 3.68 -38.76
#